data_564e9267a042edeba254fcaa43a88c93
#
_entry.id   564e9267a042edeba254fcaa43a88c93
#
_cell.length_a   1.000
_cell.length_b   1.000
_cell.length_c   1.000
_cell.angle_alpha   90.00
_cell.angle_beta   90.00
_cell.angle_gamma   90.00
#
_symmetry.space_group_name_H-M   'P 1'
#
loop_
_entity.id
_entity.type
_entity.pdbx_description
1 polymer ?
#
loop_
_entity_poly.entity_id
_entity_poly.type
_entity_poly.pdbx_seq_one_letter_code
_entity_poly.pdbx_strand_id
1 'polypeptide(L)'
;MKSAFFTAALLLTGLTSLFSQSKTNKKMETIVLVHGAWADASAWDNTTPLLKAQGYDVIAVNLPGHGKDNTPFAGITLASYVDVVKKAIGAKNNVILVGHSMAGLVISEVAEQIPGQIKKLIYLAAFLPKNGESLLSLAQTDADSHIGKFLQVDKDKGSAAIAKEGLIDVFAADAPQPVQDYLLANFKPDPLTPLATPVVLTDANFGKTEKVYIHTVNDHAVSYSLQQRMVSSSNVARVYALPSSHTPFLSMPAVLAAILLQEAK
;
A
#
# COMPACT_ATOMS: atom_id res chain seq x y z
N MET A 1 -36.83 79.57 -34.05
CA MET A 1 -36.41 78.84 -32.86
C MET A 1 -36.27 77.38 -33.28
N LYS A 2 -35.02 76.93 -33.49
CA LYS A 2 -34.69 75.55 -33.92
C LYS A 2 -33.92 74.89 -32.77
N SER A 3 -34.52 73.91 -32.16
CA SER A 3 -33.94 73.12 -31.08
C SER A 3 -33.11 71.98 -31.73
N ALA A 4 -31.84 71.89 -31.35
CA ALA A 4 -30.91 70.86 -31.78
C ALA A 4 -30.84 69.78 -30.65
N PHE A 5 -31.20 68.55 -30.98
CA PHE A 5 -31.01 67.38 -30.10
C PHE A 5 -29.60 66.82 -30.38
N PHE A 6 -28.75 66.83 -29.34
CA PHE A 6 -27.48 66.09 -29.36
C PHE A 6 -27.71 64.69 -28.81
N THR A 7 -27.49 63.70 -29.68
CA THR A 7 -27.54 62.28 -29.31
C THR A 7 -26.12 61.88 -28.94
N ALA A 8 -25.85 61.59 -27.65
CA ALA A 8 -24.58 61.03 -27.19
C ALA A 8 -24.63 59.50 -27.32
N ALA A 9 -23.79 58.98 -28.24
CA ALA A 9 -23.59 57.54 -28.37
C ALA A 9 -22.55 57.08 -27.34
N LEU A 10 -22.97 56.25 -26.39
CA LEU A 10 -22.12 55.60 -25.39
C LEU A 10 -21.49 54.34 -26.02
N LEU A 11 -20.20 54.40 -26.32
CA LEU A 11 -19.44 53.22 -26.73
C LEU A 11 -19.09 52.40 -25.48
N LEU A 12 -19.78 51.28 -25.27
CA LEU A 12 -19.41 50.24 -24.29
C LEU A 12 -18.31 49.34 -24.89
N THR A 13 -17.06 49.61 -24.58
CA THR A 13 -15.96 48.69 -24.87
C THR A 13 -15.96 47.56 -23.84
N GLY A 14 -16.51 46.41 -24.26
CA GLY A 14 -16.46 45.18 -23.46
C GLY A 14 -15.02 44.66 -23.35
N LEU A 15 -14.41 44.76 -22.18
CA LEU A 15 -13.22 44.00 -21.82
C LEU A 15 -13.64 42.56 -21.56
N THR A 16 -13.56 41.70 -22.54
CA THR A 16 -13.55 40.25 -22.33
C THR A 16 -12.18 39.85 -21.82
N SER A 17 -12.04 39.77 -20.48
CA SER A 17 -10.90 39.13 -19.84
C SER A 17 -10.95 37.64 -20.15
N LEU A 18 -10.14 37.20 -21.10
CA LEU A 18 -9.80 35.81 -21.37
C LEU A 18 -9.05 35.27 -20.13
N PHE A 19 -9.77 34.68 -19.19
CA PHE A 19 -9.18 33.79 -18.21
C PHE A 19 -8.66 32.55 -18.96
N SER A 20 -7.45 32.64 -19.46
CA SER A 20 -6.68 31.48 -19.86
C SER A 20 -6.41 30.66 -18.59
N GLN A 21 -7.25 29.66 -18.33
CA GLN A 21 -6.91 28.61 -17.38
C GLN A 21 -5.73 27.86 -18.00
N SER A 22 -4.53 28.24 -17.57
CA SER A 22 -3.34 27.44 -17.75
C SER A 22 -3.65 26.07 -17.10
N LYS A 23 -3.99 25.07 -17.93
CA LYS A 23 -3.92 23.67 -17.54
C LYS A 23 -2.44 23.39 -17.29
N THR A 24 -1.97 23.69 -16.08
CA THR A 24 -0.73 23.11 -15.61
C THR A 24 -0.89 21.59 -15.77
N ASN A 25 -0.12 21.01 -16.69
CA ASN A 25 0.04 19.57 -16.82
C ASN A 25 0.67 19.09 -15.49
N LYS A 26 -0.16 18.97 -14.43
CA LYS A 26 0.28 18.38 -13.18
C LYS A 26 0.67 16.95 -13.52
N LYS A 27 1.98 16.68 -13.51
CA LYS A 27 2.51 15.34 -13.75
C LYS A 27 1.74 14.41 -12.82
N MET A 28 1.00 13.45 -13.38
CA MET A 28 0.23 12.49 -12.60
C MET A 28 1.20 11.74 -11.70
N GLU A 29 1.03 11.86 -10.38
CA GLU A 29 1.81 11.08 -9.43
C GLU A 29 1.35 9.63 -9.48
N THR A 30 2.29 8.71 -9.33
CA THR A 30 2.02 7.27 -9.38
C THR A 30 1.93 6.72 -7.97
N ILE A 31 0.86 6.00 -7.69
CA ILE A 31 0.69 5.21 -6.47
C ILE A 31 0.85 3.74 -6.84
N VAL A 32 1.83 3.07 -6.24
CA VAL A 32 2.05 1.64 -6.41
C VAL A 32 1.60 0.92 -5.16
N LEU A 33 0.70 -0.05 -5.31
CA LEU A 33 0.07 -0.81 -4.24
C LEU A 33 0.61 -2.23 -4.25
N VAL A 34 1.19 -2.69 -3.13
CA VAL A 34 1.77 -4.02 -2.99
C VAL A 34 1.03 -4.77 -1.88
N HIS A 35 0.47 -5.93 -2.23
CA HIS A 35 -0.29 -6.77 -1.30
C HIS A 35 0.61 -7.52 -0.31
N GLY A 36 0.02 -8.01 0.79
CA GLY A 36 0.68 -8.84 1.79
C GLY A 36 0.73 -10.32 1.42
N ALA A 37 1.24 -11.13 2.34
CA ALA A 37 1.19 -12.58 2.26
C ALA A 37 -0.26 -13.08 2.14
N TRP A 38 -0.45 -14.24 1.51
CA TRP A 38 -1.76 -14.90 1.30
C TRP A 38 -2.81 -14.07 0.54
N ALA A 39 -2.41 -12.94 -0.05
CA ALA A 39 -3.25 -12.07 -0.86
C ALA A 39 -2.73 -11.98 -2.30
N ASP A 40 -3.37 -11.19 -3.13
CA ASP A 40 -2.93 -10.85 -4.49
C ASP A 40 -3.34 -9.42 -4.86
N ALA A 41 -3.07 -9.00 -6.09
CA ALA A 41 -3.38 -7.64 -6.53
C ALA A 41 -4.88 -7.28 -6.41
N SER A 42 -5.79 -8.26 -6.42
CA SER A 42 -7.24 -8.03 -6.28
C SER A 42 -7.63 -7.48 -4.90
N ALA A 43 -6.77 -7.61 -3.89
CA ALA A 43 -6.93 -6.95 -2.59
C ALA A 43 -7.22 -5.44 -2.72
N TRP A 44 -6.71 -4.82 -3.78
CA TRP A 44 -6.83 -3.38 -4.03
C TRP A 44 -7.99 -2.98 -4.94
N ASP A 45 -8.85 -3.93 -5.38
CA ASP A 45 -9.91 -3.68 -6.37
C ASP A 45 -10.92 -2.64 -5.91
N ASN A 46 -11.23 -2.55 -4.61
CA ASN A 46 -12.12 -1.54 -4.05
C ASN A 46 -11.44 -0.19 -3.78
N THR A 47 -10.11 -0.15 -3.64
CA THR A 47 -9.35 1.09 -3.36
C THR A 47 -8.85 1.75 -4.64
N THR A 48 -8.39 0.97 -5.61
CA THR A 48 -7.82 1.46 -6.88
C THR A 48 -8.74 2.41 -7.66
N PRO A 49 -10.04 2.12 -7.86
CA PRO A 49 -10.94 3.04 -8.57
C PRO A 49 -11.09 4.40 -7.89
N LEU A 50 -11.08 4.42 -6.54
CA LEU A 50 -11.22 5.64 -5.76
C LEU A 50 -10.01 6.57 -5.94
N LEU A 51 -8.80 6.00 -6.00
CA LEU A 51 -7.57 6.74 -6.25
C LEU A 51 -7.50 7.24 -7.69
N LYS A 52 -7.84 6.39 -8.67
CA LYS A 52 -7.88 6.75 -10.10
C LYS A 52 -8.88 7.86 -10.40
N ALA A 53 -10.03 7.88 -9.73
CA ALA A 53 -11.04 8.93 -9.88
C ALA A 53 -10.52 10.32 -9.48
N GLN A 54 -9.46 10.38 -8.67
CA GLN A 54 -8.79 11.62 -8.27
C GLN A 54 -7.59 11.98 -9.16
N GLY A 55 -7.40 11.26 -10.27
CA GLY A 55 -6.39 11.57 -11.29
C GLY A 55 -4.99 11.00 -10.99
N TYR A 56 -4.87 10.00 -10.12
CA TYR A 56 -3.60 9.29 -9.89
C TYR A 56 -3.40 8.14 -10.87
N ASP A 57 -2.15 7.92 -11.28
CA ASP A 57 -1.75 6.68 -11.96
C ASP A 57 -1.58 5.60 -10.89
N VAL A 58 -2.42 4.57 -10.89
CA VAL A 58 -2.44 3.55 -9.83
C VAL A 58 -2.10 2.18 -10.41
N ILE A 59 -1.08 1.56 -9.84
CA ILE A 59 -0.58 0.23 -10.21
C ILE A 59 -0.72 -0.70 -9.01
N ALA A 60 -1.62 -1.66 -9.07
CA ALA A 60 -1.66 -2.77 -8.13
C ALA A 60 -0.75 -3.90 -8.66
N VAL A 61 0.29 -4.23 -7.89
CA VAL A 61 1.29 -5.23 -8.29
C VAL A 61 0.86 -6.59 -7.79
N ASN A 62 0.90 -7.59 -8.68
CA ASN A 62 0.80 -9.00 -8.28
C ASN A 62 2.20 -9.59 -8.10
N LEU A 63 2.48 -10.11 -6.91
CA LEU A 63 3.76 -10.72 -6.61
C LEU A 63 3.83 -12.15 -7.18
N PRO A 64 5.02 -12.68 -7.53
CA PRO A 64 5.19 -14.04 -8.00
C PRO A 64 4.60 -15.09 -7.03
N GLY A 65 3.93 -16.11 -7.58
CA GLY A 65 3.27 -17.16 -6.79
C GLY A 65 1.90 -16.79 -6.21
N HIS A 66 1.38 -15.58 -6.48
CA HIS A 66 0.12 -15.10 -5.94
C HIS A 66 -0.98 -14.97 -7.03
N GLY A 67 -2.23 -15.03 -6.59
CA GLY A 67 -3.38 -14.89 -7.48
C GLY A 67 -3.39 -15.96 -8.58
N LYS A 68 -3.28 -15.54 -9.84
CA LYS A 68 -3.23 -16.42 -11.02
C LYS A 68 -1.81 -16.81 -11.44
N ASP A 69 -0.79 -16.26 -10.80
CA ASP A 69 0.60 -16.64 -11.04
C ASP A 69 0.88 -18.00 -10.40
N ASN A 70 1.36 -18.94 -11.21
CA ASN A 70 1.66 -20.32 -10.79
C ASN A 70 3.18 -20.57 -10.71
N THR A 71 3.99 -19.53 -10.53
CA THR A 71 5.43 -19.67 -10.32
C THR A 71 5.69 -20.61 -9.14
N PRO A 72 6.49 -21.67 -9.31
CA PRO A 72 6.79 -22.58 -8.21
C PRO A 72 7.47 -21.88 -7.03
N PHE A 73 7.06 -22.19 -5.82
CA PHE A 73 7.53 -21.52 -4.60
C PHE A 73 9.05 -21.64 -4.37
N ALA A 74 9.65 -22.75 -4.82
CA ALA A 74 11.09 -23.00 -4.69
C ALA A 74 11.98 -21.94 -5.37
N GLY A 75 11.45 -21.20 -6.37
CA GLY A 75 12.18 -20.13 -7.06
C GLY A 75 11.84 -18.73 -6.57
N ILE A 76 10.90 -18.59 -5.61
CA ILE A 76 10.43 -17.30 -5.15
C ILE A 76 11.26 -16.83 -3.97
N THR A 77 11.80 -15.62 -4.08
CA THR A 77 12.64 -14.96 -3.06
C THR A 77 12.11 -13.54 -2.78
N LEU A 78 12.56 -12.92 -1.68
CA LEU A 78 12.28 -11.50 -1.42
C LEU A 78 12.79 -10.62 -2.58
N ALA A 79 13.96 -10.94 -3.14
CA ALA A 79 14.52 -10.22 -4.28
C ALA A 79 13.61 -10.31 -5.52
N SER A 80 12.99 -11.46 -5.79
CA SER A 80 12.05 -11.58 -6.91
C SER A 80 10.80 -10.72 -6.74
N TYR A 81 10.32 -10.52 -5.51
CA TYR A 81 9.24 -9.59 -5.20
C TYR A 81 9.66 -8.14 -5.45
N VAL A 82 10.84 -7.77 -4.96
CA VAL A 82 11.43 -6.44 -5.16
C VAL A 82 11.59 -6.12 -6.65
N ASP A 83 12.08 -7.07 -7.44
CA ASP A 83 12.30 -6.88 -8.89
C ASP A 83 10.98 -6.67 -9.65
N VAL A 84 9.91 -7.37 -9.30
CA VAL A 84 8.59 -7.16 -9.91
C VAL A 84 8.04 -5.78 -9.58
N VAL A 85 8.19 -5.32 -8.35
CA VAL A 85 7.76 -3.97 -7.95
C VAL A 85 8.59 -2.90 -8.67
N LYS A 86 9.93 -3.05 -8.74
CA LYS A 86 10.81 -2.15 -9.51
C LYS A 86 10.44 -2.11 -11.00
N LYS A 87 10.12 -3.28 -11.58
CA LYS A 87 9.65 -3.37 -12.97
C LYS A 87 8.33 -2.63 -13.18
N ALA A 88 7.40 -2.72 -12.25
CA ALA A 88 6.12 -1.98 -12.30
C ALA A 88 6.32 -0.47 -12.19
N ILE A 89 7.28 -0.02 -11.38
CA ILE A 89 7.68 1.39 -11.28
C ILE A 89 8.31 1.86 -12.60
N GLY A 90 9.20 1.07 -13.20
CA GLY A 90 9.89 1.40 -14.45
C GLY A 90 10.68 2.71 -14.34
N ALA A 91 10.47 3.62 -15.27
CA ALA A 91 11.14 4.94 -15.31
C ALA A 91 10.36 6.05 -14.54
N LYS A 92 9.34 5.70 -13.77
CA LYS A 92 8.55 6.67 -13.01
C LYS A 92 9.37 7.23 -11.83
N ASN A 93 9.11 8.49 -11.51
CA ASN A 93 9.73 9.19 -10.36
C ASN A 93 8.64 9.78 -9.47
N ASN A 94 8.99 10.13 -8.25
CA ASN A 94 8.07 10.62 -7.22
C ASN A 94 6.95 9.61 -6.93
N VAL A 95 7.30 8.32 -6.90
CA VAL A 95 6.37 7.23 -6.64
C VAL A 95 6.00 7.18 -5.16
N ILE A 96 4.71 7.07 -4.89
CA ILE A 96 4.19 6.72 -3.56
C ILE A 96 4.01 5.22 -3.55
N LEU A 97 4.78 4.55 -2.70
CA LEU A 97 4.80 3.10 -2.64
C LEU A 97 4.11 2.63 -1.35
N VAL A 98 3.00 1.92 -1.51
CA VAL A 98 2.17 1.41 -0.41
C VAL A 98 2.39 -0.07 -0.27
N GLY A 99 2.76 -0.52 0.93
CA GLY A 99 2.92 -1.94 1.25
C GLY A 99 2.00 -2.35 2.40
N HIS A 100 1.25 -3.42 2.19
CA HIS A 100 0.43 -4.05 3.21
C HIS A 100 1.14 -5.25 3.83
N SER A 101 1.12 -5.38 5.16
CA SER A 101 1.58 -6.59 5.86
C SER A 101 3.03 -6.96 5.48
N MET A 102 3.27 -8.17 4.94
CA MET A 102 4.56 -8.64 4.41
C MET A 102 5.21 -7.64 3.44
N ALA A 103 4.42 -6.97 2.63
CA ALA A 103 4.96 -6.04 1.63
C ALA A 103 5.73 -4.86 2.24
N GLY A 104 5.65 -4.64 3.55
CA GLY A 104 6.52 -3.69 4.24
C GLY A 104 8.00 -3.97 4.03
N LEU A 105 8.42 -5.25 4.00
CA LEU A 105 9.80 -5.64 3.68
C LEU A 105 10.12 -5.34 2.21
N VAL A 106 9.19 -5.67 1.32
CA VAL A 106 9.36 -5.47 -0.13
C VAL A 106 9.55 -3.98 -0.45
N ILE A 107 8.68 -3.10 0.06
CA ILE A 107 8.76 -1.67 -0.21
C ILE A 107 10.01 -1.02 0.43
N SER A 108 10.47 -1.55 1.57
CA SER A 108 11.71 -1.11 2.21
C SER A 108 12.93 -1.40 1.32
N GLU A 109 13.04 -2.62 0.80
CA GLU A 109 14.09 -3.04 -0.13
C GLU A 109 14.02 -2.29 -1.47
N VAL A 110 12.82 -2.01 -1.99
CA VAL A 110 12.67 -1.17 -3.19
C VAL A 110 13.20 0.23 -2.95
N ALA A 111 12.87 0.85 -1.82
CA ALA A 111 13.39 2.18 -1.47
C ALA A 111 14.91 2.18 -1.23
N GLU A 112 15.47 1.09 -0.73
CA GLU A 112 16.93 0.93 -0.63
C GLU A 112 17.59 0.92 -2.01
N GLN A 113 17.01 0.19 -2.98
CA GLN A 113 17.63 -0.04 -4.28
C GLN A 113 17.41 1.11 -5.30
N ILE A 114 16.27 1.82 -5.21
CA ILE A 114 15.95 2.93 -6.13
C ILE A 114 15.44 4.17 -5.37
N PRO A 115 16.18 4.67 -4.36
CA PRO A 115 15.71 5.76 -3.48
C PRO A 115 15.34 7.03 -4.24
N GLY A 116 16.01 7.33 -5.33
CA GLY A 116 15.75 8.52 -6.16
C GLY A 116 14.41 8.52 -6.89
N GLN A 117 13.73 7.37 -6.99
CA GLN A 117 12.41 7.25 -7.62
C GLN A 117 11.27 7.29 -6.62
N ILE A 118 11.53 7.04 -5.33
CA ILE A 118 10.51 6.93 -4.28
C ILE A 118 10.35 8.26 -3.55
N LYS A 119 9.15 8.84 -3.65
CA LYS A 119 8.76 10.04 -2.89
C LYS A 119 8.45 9.70 -1.44
N LYS A 120 7.71 8.59 -1.23
CA LYS A 120 7.16 8.23 0.08
C LYS A 120 6.85 6.75 0.16
N LEU A 121 7.07 6.16 1.33
CA LEU A 121 6.64 4.82 1.71
C LEU A 121 5.43 4.91 2.64
N ILE A 122 4.37 4.15 2.36
CA ILE A 122 3.20 4.04 3.22
C ILE A 122 3.06 2.57 3.66
N TYR A 123 3.20 2.34 4.95
CA TYR A 123 3.05 1.06 5.60
C TYR A 123 1.62 0.91 6.10
N LEU A 124 0.86 -0.03 5.55
CA LEU A 124 -0.51 -0.34 5.98
C LEU A 124 -0.51 -1.64 6.76
N ALA A 125 -0.71 -1.59 8.07
CA ALA A 125 -0.66 -2.79 8.94
C ALA A 125 0.58 -3.66 8.64
N ALA A 126 1.70 -3.03 8.29
CA ALA A 126 2.82 -3.70 7.64
C ALA A 126 4.03 -3.85 8.57
N PHE A 127 4.83 -4.88 8.31
CA PHE A 127 6.13 -5.01 8.94
C PHE A 127 7.04 -3.86 8.50
N LEU A 128 7.59 -3.13 9.47
CA LEU A 128 8.54 -2.03 9.26
C LEU A 128 9.91 -2.47 9.81
N PRO A 129 10.75 -3.09 8.96
CA PRO A 129 11.99 -3.70 9.42
C PRO A 129 13.12 -2.69 9.63
N LYS A 130 14.04 -3.03 10.51
CA LYS A 130 15.41 -2.52 10.55
C LYS A 130 16.34 -3.38 9.69
N ASN A 131 17.52 -2.87 9.41
CA ASN A 131 18.54 -3.65 8.71
C ASN A 131 18.80 -5.00 9.41
N GLY A 132 18.80 -6.08 8.64
CA GLY A 132 19.02 -7.44 9.13
C GLY A 132 17.79 -8.15 9.69
N GLU A 133 16.63 -7.49 9.80
CA GLU A 133 15.38 -8.13 10.23
C GLU A 133 14.66 -8.78 9.03
N SER A 134 13.94 -9.88 9.33
CA SER A 134 13.02 -10.54 8.41
C SER A 134 11.60 -10.47 8.95
N LEU A 135 10.59 -10.81 8.12
CA LEU A 135 9.22 -10.94 8.63
C LEU A 135 9.16 -11.92 9.80
N LEU A 136 9.77 -13.10 9.64
CA LEU A 136 9.74 -14.12 10.69
C LEU A 136 10.40 -13.66 11.98
N SER A 137 11.54 -12.93 11.91
CA SER A 137 12.19 -12.42 13.13
C SER A 137 11.31 -11.42 13.87
N LEU A 138 10.59 -10.56 13.16
CA LEU A 138 9.63 -9.60 13.74
C LEU A 138 8.39 -10.31 14.29
N ALA A 139 7.79 -11.23 13.51
CA ALA A 139 6.60 -11.97 13.91
C ALA A 139 6.81 -12.82 15.18
N GLN A 140 8.01 -13.37 15.37
CA GLN A 140 8.38 -14.10 16.60
C GLN A 140 8.32 -13.25 17.88
N THR A 141 8.36 -11.93 17.74
CA THR A 141 8.22 -10.98 18.87
C THR A 141 6.78 -10.54 19.12
N ASP A 142 5.82 -11.01 18.32
CA ASP A 142 4.42 -10.62 18.38
C ASP A 142 3.60 -11.63 19.18
N ALA A 143 3.61 -11.47 20.49
CA ALA A 143 2.88 -12.37 21.40
C ALA A 143 1.34 -12.28 21.27
N ASP A 144 0.83 -11.16 20.73
CA ASP A 144 -0.60 -10.90 20.61
C ASP A 144 -1.15 -11.34 19.23
N SER A 145 -0.29 -11.76 18.30
CA SER A 145 -0.71 -12.27 17.00
C SER A 145 -1.45 -13.61 17.10
N HIS A 146 -2.53 -13.75 16.36
CA HIS A 146 -3.25 -15.02 16.24
C HIS A 146 -2.68 -15.94 15.15
N ILE A 147 -1.80 -15.44 14.28
CA ILE A 147 -1.20 -16.23 13.20
C ILE A 147 -0.62 -17.55 13.73
N GLY A 148 0.13 -17.51 14.83
CA GLY A 148 0.79 -18.68 15.38
C GLY A 148 -0.17 -19.81 15.78
N LYS A 149 -1.44 -19.51 16.09
CA LYS A 149 -2.46 -20.51 16.45
C LYS A 149 -2.93 -21.32 15.24
N PHE A 150 -2.86 -20.75 14.05
CA PHE A 150 -3.46 -21.29 12.84
C PHE A 150 -2.45 -21.54 11.71
N LEU A 151 -1.16 -21.22 11.93
CA LEU A 151 -0.11 -21.36 10.93
C LEU A 151 0.19 -22.84 10.65
N GLN A 152 0.13 -23.20 9.37
CA GLN A 152 0.50 -24.50 8.83
C GLN A 152 1.71 -24.33 7.91
N VAL A 153 2.81 -24.99 8.22
CA VAL A 153 4.05 -24.95 7.44
C VAL A 153 4.28 -26.29 6.77
N ASP A 154 4.39 -26.27 5.43
CA ASP A 154 4.80 -27.40 4.60
C ASP A 154 6.23 -27.15 4.12
N LYS A 155 7.20 -27.77 4.81
CA LYS A 155 8.63 -27.60 4.49
C LYS A 155 9.02 -28.24 3.16
N ASP A 156 8.34 -29.31 2.77
CA ASP A 156 8.64 -30.02 1.53
C ASP A 156 8.20 -29.20 0.31
N LYS A 157 7.09 -28.47 0.43
CA LYS A 157 6.62 -27.52 -0.59
C LYS A 157 7.21 -26.12 -0.43
N GLY A 158 7.91 -25.83 0.65
CA GLY A 158 8.43 -24.49 0.95
C GLY A 158 7.32 -23.47 1.13
N SER A 159 6.20 -23.84 1.77
CA SER A 159 5.01 -22.99 1.88
C SER A 159 4.47 -22.87 3.30
N ALA A 160 3.74 -21.79 3.52
CA ALA A 160 2.96 -21.54 4.73
C ALA A 160 1.50 -21.23 4.37
N ALA A 161 0.57 -21.68 5.19
CA ALA A 161 -0.84 -21.38 5.08
C ALA A 161 -1.43 -21.08 6.46
N ILE A 162 -2.59 -20.44 6.49
CA ILE A 162 -3.40 -20.31 7.68
C ILE A 162 -4.54 -21.33 7.60
N ALA A 163 -4.77 -22.08 8.65
CA ALA A 163 -5.89 -23.01 8.75
C ALA A 163 -7.22 -22.27 8.51
N LYS A 164 -8.14 -22.92 7.78
CA LYS A 164 -9.38 -22.30 7.30
C LYS A 164 -10.20 -21.64 8.40
N GLU A 165 -10.27 -22.26 9.57
CA GLU A 165 -10.97 -21.79 10.76
C GLU A 165 -10.39 -20.48 11.33
N GLY A 166 -9.12 -20.19 11.05
CA GLY A 166 -8.45 -18.96 11.51
C GLY A 166 -8.52 -17.79 10.54
N LEU A 167 -8.90 -18.01 9.27
CA LEU A 167 -8.78 -16.99 8.21
C LEU A 167 -9.55 -15.71 8.52
N ILE A 168 -10.79 -15.85 9.02
CA ILE A 168 -11.65 -14.69 9.30
C ILE A 168 -11.14 -13.94 10.53
N ASP A 169 -10.82 -14.66 11.59
CA ASP A 169 -10.27 -14.05 12.80
C ASP A 169 -8.97 -13.30 12.53
N VAL A 170 -8.06 -13.92 11.80
CA VAL A 170 -6.73 -13.34 11.52
C VAL A 170 -6.80 -12.15 10.58
N PHE A 171 -7.58 -12.21 9.49
CA PHE A 171 -7.47 -11.25 8.40
C PHE A 171 -8.67 -10.33 8.21
N ALA A 172 -9.89 -10.78 8.51
CA ALA A 172 -11.11 -10.14 8.02
C ALA A 172 -12.26 -10.14 9.03
N ALA A 173 -11.97 -10.03 10.33
CA ALA A 173 -12.98 -10.11 11.39
C ALA A 173 -14.06 -9.01 11.28
N ASP A 174 -13.73 -7.85 10.74
CA ASP A 174 -14.62 -6.70 10.52
C ASP A 174 -15.14 -6.57 9.08
N ALA A 175 -14.77 -7.49 8.18
CA ALA A 175 -15.23 -7.45 6.79
C ALA A 175 -16.67 -7.95 6.65
N PRO A 176 -17.45 -7.44 5.67
CA PRO A 176 -18.79 -7.94 5.38
C PRO A 176 -18.80 -9.43 4.99
N GLN A 177 -19.87 -10.15 5.33
CA GLN A 177 -19.98 -11.60 5.07
C GLN A 177 -19.61 -12.04 3.64
N PRO A 178 -20.06 -11.36 2.56
CA PRO A 178 -19.67 -11.77 1.21
C PRO A 178 -18.16 -11.72 0.96
N VAL A 179 -17.45 -10.80 1.63
CA VAL A 179 -15.99 -10.68 1.55
C VAL A 179 -15.31 -11.79 2.33
N GLN A 180 -15.84 -12.14 3.50
CA GLN A 180 -15.36 -13.28 4.29
C GLN A 180 -15.51 -14.59 3.49
N ASP A 181 -16.67 -14.80 2.86
CA ASP A 181 -16.95 -15.98 2.02
C ASP A 181 -15.97 -16.05 0.82
N TYR A 182 -15.70 -14.91 0.18
CA TYR A 182 -14.71 -14.82 -0.90
C TYR A 182 -13.31 -15.19 -0.40
N LEU A 183 -12.88 -14.67 0.74
CA LEU A 183 -11.59 -15.01 1.34
C LEU A 183 -11.47 -16.51 1.59
N LEU A 184 -12.49 -17.11 2.21
CA LEU A 184 -12.55 -18.55 2.50
C LEU A 184 -12.48 -19.43 1.25
N ALA A 185 -13.00 -18.96 0.12
CA ALA A 185 -13.03 -19.68 -1.15
C ALA A 185 -11.74 -19.55 -1.97
N ASN A 186 -10.97 -18.45 -1.77
CA ASN A 186 -9.85 -18.08 -2.65
C ASN A 186 -8.49 -18.07 -1.95
N PHE A 187 -8.43 -18.38 -0.67
CA PHE A 187 -7.19 -18.39 0.10
C PHE A 187 -6.19 -19.42 -0.47
N LYS A 188 -4.92 -19.01 -0.58
CA LYS A 188 -3.83 -19.86 -1.07
C LYS A 188 -2.64 -19.81 -0.12
N PRO A 189 -1.82 -20.89 -0.07
CA PRO A 189 -0.55 -20.85 0.64
C PRO A 189 0.41 -19.80 0.06
N ASP A 190 1.39 -19.40 0.86
CA ASP A 190 2.42 -18.42 0.54
C ASP A 190 3.82 -19.06 0.57
N PRO A 191 4.79 -18.63 -0.26
CA PRO A 191 6.15 -19.14 -0.20
C PRO A 191 6.87 -18.70 1.07
N LEU A 192 7.61 -19.63 1.70
CA LEU A 192 8.31 -19.38 2.97
C LEU A 192 9.56 -18.50 2.82
N THR A 193 10.30 -18.65 1.71
CA THR A 193 11.60 -18.01 1.55
C THR A 193 11.56 -16.49 1.68
N PRO A 194 10.60 -15.77 1.05
CA PRO A 194 10.50 -14.32 1.24
C PRO A 194 10.26 -13.90 2.68
N LEU A 195 9.50 -14.70 3.44
CA LEU A 195 9.15 -14.40 4.84
C LEU A 195 10.36 -14.55 5.78
N ALA A 196 11.29 -15.46 5.44
CA ALA A 196 12.48 -15.75 6.25
C ALA A 196 13.69 -14.89 5.88
N THR A 197 13.68 -14.22 4.73
CA THR A 197 14.83 -13.48 4.22
C THR A 197 14.99 -12.15 4.93
N PRO A 198 16.15 -11.88 5.59
CA PRO A 198 16.44 -10.57 6.16
C PRO A 198 16.59 -9.49 5.09
N VAL A 199 16.14 -8.28 5.40
CA VAL A 199 16.37 -7.09 4.54
C VAL A 199 17.77 -6.50 4.74
N VAL A 200 18.29 -5.86 3.69
CA VAL A 200 19.54 -5.11 3.73
C VAL A 200 19.23 -3.63 3.48
N LEU A 201 19.28 -2.83 4.53
CA LEU A 201 18.85 -1.42 4.51
C LEU A 201 19.95 -0.52 5.02
N THR A 202 20.05 0.69 4.46
CA THR A 202 21.00 1.71 4.88
C THR A 202 20.32 3.03 5.25
N ASP A 203 20.96 3.80 6.14
CA ASP A 203 20.51 5.16 6.47
C ASP A 203 20.65 6.11 5.26
N ALA A 204 21.55 5.81 4.34
CA ALA A 204 21.84 6.63 3.16
C ALA A 204 20.69 6.58 2.13
N ASN A 205 20.01 5.46 2.01
CA ASN A 205 18.95 5.19 1.02
C ASN A 205 17.58 5.07 1.70
N PHE A 206 17.24 3.89 2.19
CA PHE A 206 15.96 3.65 2.90
C PHE A 206 15.75 4.62 4.06
N GLY A 207 16.81 4.91 4.84
CA GLY A 207 16.73 5.80 6.01
C GLY A 207 16.20 7.20 5.68
N LYS A 208 16.55 7.74 4.50
CA LYS A 208 16.15 9.08 4.06
C LYS A 208 14.75 9.16 3.45
N THR A 209 14.18 8.04 3.02
CA THR A 209 12.85 8.03 2.40
C THR A 209 11.78 8.33 3.45
N GLU A 210 10.88 9.27 3.14
CA GLU A 210 9.77 9.61 4.02
C GLU A 210 8.86 8.42 4.24
N LYS A 211 8.51 8.14 5.50
CA LYS A 211 7.66 7.01 5.91
C LYS A 211 6.40 7.49 6.58
N VAL A 212 5.29 6.87 6.21
CA VAL A 212 3.98 7.03 6.84
C VAL A 212 3.50 5.65 7.27
N TYR A 213 2.86 5.56 8.41
CA TYR A 213 2.30 4.32 8.91
C TYR A 213 0.80 4.44 9.16
N ILE A 214 0.03 3.45 8.69
CA ILE A 214 -1.41 3.34 8.92
C ILE A 214 -1.63 2.08 9.78
N HIS A 215 -1.92 2.31 11.05
CA HIS A 215 -2.26 1.26 11.99
C HIS A 215 -3.66 0.70 11.76
N THR A 216 -3.81 -0.58 12.06
CA THR A 216 -5.09 -1.28 12.23
C THR A 216 -5.20 -1.73 13.69
N VAL A 217 -6.15 -1.14 14.44
CA VAL A 217 -6.15 -1.29 15.92
C VAL A 217 -6.76 -2.61 16.41
N ASN A 218 -7.53 -3.29 15.55
CA ASN A 218 -8.15 -4.58 15.84
C ASN A 218 -7.47 -5.72 15.05
N ASP A 219 -6.18 -5.58 14.80
CA ASP A 219 -5.39 -6.49 13.96
C ASP A 219 -4.94 -7.72 14.74
N HIS A 220 -5.30 -8.89 14.24
CA HIS A 220 -4.90 -10.18 14.82
C HIS A 220 -3.79 -10.87 14.01
N ALA A 221 -3.38 -10.30 12.86
CA ALA A 221 -2.24 -10.81 12.08
C ALA A 221 -0.93 -10.14 12.51
N VAL A 222 -0.86 -8.82 12.42
CA VAL A 222 0.23 -7.98 12.95
C VAL A 222 -0.35 -7.16 14.08
N SER A 223 -0.17 -7.58 15.31
CA SER A 223 -0.86 -6.98 16.44
C SER A 223 -0.60 -5.48 16.55
N TYR A 224 -1.57 -4.74 17.06
CA TYR A 224 -1.42 -3.29 17.26
C TYR A 224 -0.20 -2.97 18.14
N SER A 225 0.10 -3.82 19.11
CA SER A 225 1.28 -3.68 19.98
C SER A 225 2.60 -3.81 19.20
N LEU A 226 2.70 -4.78 18.27
CA LEU A 226 3.88 -4.89 17.39
C LEU A 226 3.97 -3.68 16.44
N GLN A 227 2.87 -3.28 15.81
CA GLN A 227 2.83 -2.11 14.94
C GLN A 227 3.36 -0.86 15.67
N GLN A 228 2.92 -0.62 16.90
CA GLN A 228 3.38 0.52 17.72
C GLN A 228 4.88 0.42 18.04
N ARG A 229 5.39 -0.78 18.39
CA ARG A 229 6.83 -0.99 18.67
C ARG A 229 7.69 -0.70 17.44
N MET A 230 7.30 -1.18 16.26
CA MET A 230 8.02 -0.92 15.01
C MET A 230 8.05 0.57 14.67
N VAL A 231 6.91 1.26 14.80
CA VAL A 231 6.81 2.71 14.54
C VAL A 231 7.66 3.50 15.54
N SER A 232 7.56 3.21 16.85
CA SER A 232 8.31 3.95 17.89
C SER A 232 9.82 3.81 17.76
N SER A 233 10.29 2.74 17.12
CA SER A 233 11.70 2.45 16.90
C SER A 233 12.23 2.87 15.52
N SER A 234 11.40 3.58 14.74
CA SER A 234 11.70 3.97 13.35
C SER A 234 11.39 5.45 13.12
N ASN A 235 12.04 6.06 12.12
CA ASN A 235 11.74 7.44 11.74
C ASN A 235 10.50 7.49 10.83
N VAL A 236 9.32 7.58 11.45
CA VAL A 236 8.02 7.69 10.76
C VAL A 236 7.50 9.12 10.86
N ALA A 237 7.26 9.78 9.73
CA ALA A 237 6.87 11.18 9.66
C ALA A 237 5.43 11.42 10.13
N ARG A 238 4.51 10.51 9.79
CA ARG A 238 3.09 10.58 10.14
C ARG A 238 2.51 9.22 10.42
N VAL A 239 1.52 9.20 11.31
CA VAL A 239 0.84 7.97 11.75
C VAL A 239 -0.66 8.18 11.70
N TYR A 240 -1.39 7.21 11.17
CA TYR A 240 -2.85 7.09 11.18
C TYR A 240 -3.26 5.83 11.92
N ALA A 241 -4.49 5.78 12.40
CA ALA A 241 -5.05 4.58 13.02
C ALA A 241 -6.47 4.34 12.48
N LEU A 242 -6.72 3.13 12.00
CA LEU A 242 -8.02 2.67 11.53
C LEU A 242 -8.62 1.69 12.55
N PRO A 243 -9.91 1.82 12.88
CA PRO A 243 -10.62 0.86 13.74
C PRO A 243 -10.99 -0.41 12.92
N SER A 244 -9.99 -1.05 12.36
CA SER A 244 -10.11 -2.16 11.42
C SER A 244 -9.32 -3.37 11.90
N SER A 245 -9.74 -4.56 11.44
CA SER A 245 -8.89 -5.76 11.41
C SER A 245 -7.75 -5.59 10.39
N HIS A 246 -7.03 -6.67 10.06
CA HIS A 246 -5.81 -6.62 9.24
C HIS A 246 -6.01 -6.07 7.81
N THR A 247 -7.23 -6.12 7.24
CA THR A 247 -7.47 -5.83 5.82
C THR A 247 -8.44 -4.67 5.58
N PRO A 248 -8.07 -3.41 5.94
CA PRO A 248 -8.95 -2.24 5.79
C PRO A 248 -9.32 -1.92 4.34
N PHE A 249 -8.58 -2.41 3.35
CA PHE A 249 -8.98 -2.32 1.94
C PHE A 249 -10.21 -3.18 1.61
N LEU A 250 -10.58 -4.15 2.48
CA LEU A 250 -11.79 -4.95 2.37
C LEU A 250 -12.94 -4.37 3.20
N SER A 251 -12.67 -3.93 4.43
CA SER A 251 -13.71 -3.47 5.38
C SER A 251 -14.05 -1.98 5.24
N MET A 252 -13.06 -1.12 4.96
CA MET A 252 -13.25 0.34 4.86
C MET A 252 -12.44 1.00 3.73
N PRO A 253 -12.58 0.54 2.47
CA PRO A 253 -11.77 1.01 1.34
C PRO A 253 -11.84 2.52 1.10
N ALA A 254 -12.98 3.15 1.34
CA ALA A 254 -13.16 4.59 1.14
C ALA A 254 -12.34 5.42 2.16
N VAL A 255 -12.30 4.99 3.42
CA VAL A 255 -11.51 5.66 4.47
C VAL A 255 -10.02 5.50 4.18
N LEU A 256 -9.59 4.28 3.80
CA LEU A 256 -8.22 4.02 3.39
C LEU A 256 -7.83 4.89 2.18
N ALA A 257 -8.66 4.93 1.14
CA ALA A 257 -8.39 5.76 -0.04
C ALA A 257 -8.26 7.25 0.31
N ALA A 258 -9.08 7.77 1.24
CA ALA A 258 -8.99 9.16 1.68
C ALA A 258 -7.63 9.47 2.35
N ILE A 259 -7.11 8.56 3.18
CA ILE A 259 -5.78 8.70 3.80
C ILE A 259 -4.69 8.66 2.72
N LEU A 260 -4.74 7.68 1.79
CA LEU A 260 -3.76 7.58 0.71
C LEU A 260 -3.75 8.83 -0.18
N LEU A 261 -4.93 9.39 -0.48
CA LEU A 261 -5.06 10.65 -1.23
C LEU A 261 -4.53 11.86 -0.47
N GLN A 262 -4.69 11.90 0.86
CA GLN A 262 -4.12 12.96 1.69
C GLN A 262 -2.59 12.90 1.66
N GLU A 263 -2.02 11.71 1.74
CA GLU A 263 -0.57 11.50 1.72
C GLU A 263 0.05 11.64 0.33
N ALA A 264 -0.74 11.57 -0.71
CA ALA A 264 -0.30 11.74 -2.10
C ALA A 264 -0.20 13.21 -2.56
N LYS A 265 -0.66 14.15 -1.75
CA LYS A 265 -0.51 15.60 -2.03
C LYS A 265 0.90 16.08 -1.68
#